data_3a0e599533fdcf4a59c1965f5415f8c2
#
_entry.id   3a0e599533fdcf4a59c1965f5415f8c2
#
_cell.length_a   1.000
_cell.length_b   1.000
_cell.length_c   1.000
_cell.angle_alpha   90.00
_cell.angle_beta   90.00
_cell.angle_gamma   90.00
#
_symmetry.space_group_name_H-M   'P 1'
#
loop_
_entity.id
_entity.type
_entity.pdbx_description
1 polymer ?
#
loop_
_entity_poly.entity_id
_entity_poly.type
_entity_poly.pdbx_seq_one_letter_code
_entity_poly.pdbx_strand_id
1 'polypeptide(L)'
;FEESLTKLGLDHIDLYLIHWPMAKSTDFVGRWRTLTEFLEDGRAKAIGVSNFSEDHLRAIIDATGVVPAVNQVEVTPYLSQDPLRAFHAEHGIITEAWSPLARGKVADDPIITEQAQRLEATPAQLVLAWHMLRGDVVFPKSMSASRIAENAGSLEVVKRLDEQALSVMNGLNRDERCGSGPDDIEFGAKK
;
A
#
# COMPACT_ATOMS: atom_id res chain seq x y z
N PHE A 1 19.17 9.17 5.12
CA PHE A 1 18.95 8.16 6.16
C PHE A 1 19.38 8.71 7.54
N GLU A 2 20.62 9.17 7.70
CA GLU A 2 21.14 9.68 8.98
C GLU A 2 20.32 10.88 9.52
N GLU A 3 19.85 11.75 8.63
CA GLU A 3 18.97 12.84 9.01
C GLU A 3 17.62 12.32 9.56
N SER A 4 17.10 11.23 9.01
CA SER A 4 15.87 10.60 9.51
C SER A 4 16.06 10.02 10.90
N LEU A 5 17.16 9.30 11.15
CA LEU A 5 17.52 8.79 12.47
C LEU A 5 17.62 9.92 13.49
N THR A 6 18.35 10.99 13.14
CA THR A 6 18.53 12.16 14.00
C THR A 6 17.20 12.82 14.35
N LYS A 7 16.33 13.06 13.36
CA LYS A 7 15.01 13.67 13.58
C LYS A 7 14.07 12.80 14.41
N LEU A 8 14.16 11.49 14.27
CA LEU A 8 13.36 10.55 15.03
C LEU A 8 13.92 10.28 16.43
N GLY A 9 15.20 10.62 16.69
CA GLY A 9 15.88 10.32 17.94
C GLY A 9 16.12 8.83 18.14
N LEU A 10 16.33 8.09 17.06
CA LEU A 10 16.50 6.63 17.04
C LEU A 10 17.90 6.25 16.56
N ASP A 11 18.34 5.06 16.95
CA ASP A 11 19.60 4.44 16.51
C ASP A 11 19.41 3.49 15.31
N HIS A 12 18.17 3.07 15.04
CA HIS A 12 17.78 2.25 13.88
C HIS A 12 16.37 2.61 13.40
N ILE A 13 16.01 2.13 12.21
CA ILE A 13 14.66 2.23 11.65
C ILE A 13 14.11 0.81 11.42
N ASP A 14 12.89 0.55 11.87
CA ASP A 14 12.29 -0.80 11.70
C ASP A 14 11.96 -1.10 10.24
N LEU A 15 11.44 -0.12 9.49
CA LEU A 15 11.15 -0.24 8.06
C LEU A 15 11.47 1.06 7.33
N TYR A 16 12.32 0.99 6.30
CA TYR A 16 12.72 2.13 5.49
C TYR A 16 12.37 1.90 4.02
N LEU A 17 11.71 2.88 3.37
CA LEU A 17 11.16 2.71 2.02
C LEU A 17 11.74 3.71 1.02
N ILE A 18 11.92 3.26 -0.24
CA ILE A 18 11.99 4.18 -1.39
C ILE A 18 10.56 4.58 -1.73
N HIS A 19 10.25 5.89 -1.65
CA HIS A 19 8.88 6.42 -1.81
C HIS A 19 8.34 6.30 -3.26
N TRP A 20 9.19 6.54 -4.26
CA TRP A 20 8.88 6.40 -5.69
C TRP A 20 10.13 5.96 -6.46
N PRO A 21 9.97 5.12 -7.51
CA PRO A 21 11.11 4.72 -8.34
C PRO A 21 11.74 5.91 -9.08
N MET A 22 10.91 6.81 -9.66
CA MET A 22 11.34 7.93 -10.47
C MET A 22 12.31 7.48 -11.58
N ALA A 23 11.93 6.43 -12.29
CA ALA A 23 12.82 5.67 -13.17
C ALA A 23 13.42 6.48 -14.35
N LYS A 24 12.75 7.58 -14.74
CA LYS A 24 13.22 8.45 -15.83
C LYS A 24 14.30 9.44 -15.38
N SER A 25 14.38 9.74 -14.08
CA SER A 25 15.25 10.81 -13.56
C SER A 25 16.25 10.35 -12.51
N THR A 26 16.14 9.11 -12.03
CA THR A 26 17.01 8.62 -10.96
C THR A 26 17.42 7.17 -11.16
N ASP A 27 18.58 6.82 -10.60
CA ASP A 27 19.02 5.43 -10.46
C ASP A 27 18.33 4.79 -9.24
N PHE A 28 17.12 4.28 -9.42
CA PHE A 28 16.39 3.61 -8.34
C PHE A 28 17.02 2.28 -7.94
N VAL A 29 17.73 1.61 -8.83
CA VAL A 29 18.48 0.38 -8.55
C VAL A 29 19.68 0.68 -7.64
N GLY A 30 20.44 1.74 -7.93
CA GLY A 30 21.54 2.20 -7.08
C GLY A 30 21.04 2.62 -5.69
N ARG A 31 19.88 3.31 -5.62
CA ARG A 31 19.24 3.62 -4.32
C ARG A 31 18.86 2.34 -3.55
N TRP A 32 18.34 1.33 -4.23
CA TRP A 32 18.03 0.06 -3.60
C TRP A 32 19.28 -0.61 -3.04
N ARG A 33 20.39 -0.63 -3.77
CA ARG A 33 21.68 -1.14 -3.26
C ARG A 33 22.11 -0.42 -1.97
N THR A 34 21.95 0.90 -1.90
CA THR A 34 22.23 1.64 -0.67
C THR A 34 21.32 1.20 0.49
N LEU A 35 20.04 0.91 0.23
CA LEU A 35 19.16 0.38 1.28
C LEU A 35 19.58 -1.03 1.74
N THR A 36 20.09 -1.87 0.82
CA THR A 36 20.61 -3.20 1.23
C THR A 36 21.80 -3.08 2.18
N GLU A 37 22.67 -2.07 2.01
CA GLU A 37 23.75 -1.79 2.96
C GLU A 37 23.20 -1.44 4.36
N PHE A 38 22.11 -0.65 4.45
CA PHE A 38 21.48 -0.31 5.73
C PHE A 38 20.81 -1.52 6.40
N LEU A 39 20.34 -2.47 5.60
CA LEU A 39 19.82 -3.74 6.11
C LEU A 39 20.94 -4.63 6.66
N GLU A 40 22.05 -4.76 5.91
CA GLU A 40 23.19 -5.60 6.26
C GLU A 40 23.90 -5.12 7.54
N ASP A 41 24.05 -3.81 7.73
CA ASP A 41 24.69 -3.22 8.91
C ASP A 41 23.74 -3.01 10.10
N GLY A 42 22.45 -3.34 9.93
CA GLY A 42 21.46 -3.31 10.99
C GLY A 42 20.86 -1.93 11.30
N ARG A 43 21.22 -0.89 10.55
CA ARG A 43 20.61 0.44 10.68
C ARG A 43 19.14 0.45 10.25
N ALA A 44 18.74 -0.42 9.32
CA ALA A 44 17.36 -0.72 9.02
C ALA A 44 17.08 -2.20 9.29
N LYS A 45 15.99 -2.52 10.00
CA LYS A 45 15.60 -3.93 10.26
C LYS A 45 14.90 -4.57 9.08
N ALA A 46 14.19 -3.76 8.29
CA ALA A 46 13.56 -4.14 7.04
C ALA A 46 13.65 -2.98 6.05
N ILE A 47 13.73 -3.31 4.78
CA ILE A 47 13.71 -2.34 3.69
C ILE A 47 12.61 -2.68 2.70
N GLY A 48 12.03 -1.69 2.07
CA GLY A 48 10.97 -1.87 1.11
C GLY A 48 10.88 -0.72 0.11
N VAL A 49 9.82 -0.74 -0.65
CA VAL A 49 9.59 0.24 -1.70
C VAL A 49 8.13 0.72 -1.67
N SER A 50 7.87 1.80 -2.38
CA SER A 50 6.53 2.31 -2.60
C SER A 50 6.36 2.72 -4.07
N ASN A 51 5.19 2.40 -4.63
CA ASN A 51 4.83 2.69 -6.02
C ASN A 51 5.73 2.02 -7.08
N PHE A 52 6.26 0.84 -6.77
CA PHE A 52 7.02 0.06 -7.74
C PHE A 52 6.08 -0.85 -8.56
N SER A 53 6.23 -0.81 -9.88
CA SER A 53 5.62 -1.80 -10.79
C SER A 53 6.36 -3.14 -10.71
N GLU A 54 5.80 -4.18 -11.33
CA GLU A 54 6.47 -5.48 -11.42
C GLU A 54 7.86 -5.37 -12.07
N ASP A 55 8.00 -4.60 -13.15
CA ASP A 55 9.29 -4.40 -13.83
C ASP A 55 10.32 -3.72 -12.91
N HIS A 56 9.89 -2.73 -12.12
CA HIS A 56 10.76 -2.09 -11.14
C HIS A 56 11.21 -3.07 -10.04
N LEU A 57 10.29 -3.93 -9.56
CA LEU A 57 10.60 -4.94 -8.56
C LEU A 57 11.58 -5.98 -9.09
N ARG A 58 11.35 -6.50 -10.30
CA ARG A 58 12.29 -7.42 -10.95
C ARG A 58 13.68 -6.81 -11.09
N ALA A 59 13.78 -5.56 -11.56
CA ALA A 59 15.06 -4.89 -11.74
C ALA A 59 15.88 -4.78 -10.44
N ILE A 60 15.26 -4.47 -9.30
CA ILE A 60 15.98 -4.37 -8.03
C ILE A 60 16.33 -5.74 -7.44
N ILE A 61 15.45 -6.74 -7.58
CA ILE A 61 15.68 -8.11 -7.11
C ILE A 61 16.80 -8.76 -7.92
N ASP A 62 16.76 -8.68 -9.26
CA ASP A 62 17.78 -9.25 -10.14
C ASP A 62 19.16 -8.61 -9.90
N ALA A 63 19.19 -7.31 -9.59
CA ALA A 63 20.44 -6.58 -9.38
C ALA A 63 21.11 -6.83 -8.02
N THR A 64 20.35 -7.29 -7.01
CA THR A 64 20.85 -7.39 -5.61
C THR A 64 20.62 -8.75 -4.96
N GLY A 65 19.70 -9.55 -5.45
CA GLY A 65 19.21 -10.76 -4.80
C GLY A 65 18.36 -10.49 -3.56
N VAL A 66 18.14 -9.23 -3.19
CA VAL A 66 17.36 -8.85 -2.00
C VAL A 66 15.93 -8.49 -2.41
N VAL A 67 14.97 -9.17 -1.81
CA VAL A 67 13.54 -8.94 -2.02
C VAL A 67 13.04 -7.87 -1.05
N PRO A 68 12.28 -6.84 -1.50
CA PRO A 68 11.66 -5.88 -0.61
C PRO A 68 10.70 -6.54 0.38
N ALA A 69 10.76 -6.16 1.65
CA ALA A 69 9.81 -6.67 2.65
C ALA A 69 8.37 -6.23 2.33
N VAL A 70 8.22 -5.03 1.80
CA VAL A 70 6.92 -4.46 1.42
C VAL A 70 7.01 -3.69 0.10
N ASN A 71 5.88 -3.62 -0.61
CA ASN A 71 5.64 -2.62 -1.64
C ASN A 71 4.33 -1.88 -1.29
N GLN A 72 4.45 -0.58 -0.98
CA GLN A 72 3.32 0.25 -0.62
C GLN A 72 2.74 0.90 -1.88
N VAL A 73 1.57 0.46 -2.32
CA VAL A 73 0.95 0.87 -3.60
C VAL A 73 -0.49 1.35 -3.40
N GLU A 74 -1.01 2.10 -4.38
CA GLU A 74 -2.43 2.40 -4.41
C GLU A 74 -3.22 1.11 -4.61
N VAL A 75 -4.05 0.76 -3.62
CA VAL A 75 -5.05 -0.29 -3.76
C VAL A 75 -6.37 0.23 -3.23
N THR A 76 -7.40 0.10 -4.03
CA THR A 76 -8.79 0.49 -3.71
C THR A 76 -9.74 -0.54 -4.32
N PRO A 77 -11.03 -0.56 -3.97
CA PRO A 77 -12.00 -1.40 -4.70
C PRO A 77 -12.02 -1.14 -6.21
N TYR A 78 -11.66 0.08 -6.65
CA TYR A 78 -11.65 0.48 -8.06
C TYR A 78 -10.31 0.23 -8.77
N LEU A 79 -9.27 -0.09 -8.00
CA LEU A 79 -7.93 -0.43 -8.47
C LEU A 79 -7.40 -1.59 -7.61
N SER A 80 -7.76 -2.82 -7.96
CA SER A 80 -7.47 -4.00 -7.13
C SER A 80 -6.01 -4.46 -7.17
N GLN A 81 -5.25 -4.05 -8.20
CA GLN A 81 -3.83 -4.41 -8.40
C GLN A 81 -3.57 -5.93 -8.40
N ASP A 82 -4.52 -6.75 -8.83
CA ASP A 82 -4.43 -8.20 -8.71
C ASP A 82 -3.18 -8.82 -9.36
N PRO A 83 -2.73 -8.41 -10.56
CA PRO A 83 -1.48 -8.92 -11.12
C PRO A 83 -0.25 -8.59 -10.26
N LEU A 84 -0.11 -7.34 -9.83
CA LEU A 84 0.99 -6.91 -8.99
C LEU A 84 0.97 -7.61 -7.62
N ARG A 85 -0.20 -7.78 -7.03
CA ARG A 85 -0.38 -8.50 -5.77
C ARG A 85 -0.06 -10.00 -5.89
N ALA A 86 -0.36 -10.62 -7.05
CA ALA A 86 0.05 -12.00 -7.32
C ALA A 86 1.59 -12.11 -7.36
N PHE A 87 2.26 -11.16 -8.02
CA PHE A 87 3.72 -11.08 -7.99
C PHE A 87 4.26 -10.90 -6.56
N HIS A 88 3.65 -10.02 -5.77
CA HIS A 88 4.04 -9.85 -4.36
C HIS A 88 3.92 -11.15 -3.57
N ALA A 89 2.80 -11.88 -3.72
CA ALA A 89 2.57 -13.14 -3.02
C ALA A 89 3.61 -14.21 -3.42
N GLU A 90 3.95 -14.31 -4.71
CA GLU A 90 4.96 -15.24 -5.21
C GLU A 90 6.36 -14.98 -4.60
N HIS A 91 6.69 -13.73 -4.37
CA HIS A 91 8.01 -13.30 -3.88
C HIS A 91 8.05 -13.03 -2.37
N GLY A 92 6.94 -13.22 -1.64
CA GLY A 92 6.86 -12.95 -0.21
C GLY A 92 6.89 -11.45 0.14
N ILE A 93 6.50 -10.57 -0.78
CA ILE A 93 6.40 -9.13 -0.57
C ILE A 93 5.05 -8.80 0.05
N ILE A 94 5.02 -8.05 1.15
CA ILE A 94 3.78 -7.58 1.76
C ILE A 94 3.22 -6.42 0.94
N THR A 95 1.93 -6.49 0.61
CA THR A 95 1.23 -5.35 0.00
C THR A 95 0.76 -4.40 1.08
N GLU A 96 1.23 -3.16 1.06
CA GLU A 96 0.67 -2.06 1.84
C GLU A 96 -0.21 -1.19 0.92
N ALA A 97 -1.45 -0.94 1.33
CA ALA A 97 -2.40 -0.18 0.52
C ALA A 97 -2.47 1.28 0.99
N TRP A 98 -1.99 2.22 0.16
CA TRP A 98 -2.26 3.63 0.39
C TRP A 98 -3.55 4.09 -0.30
N SER A 99 -4.18 5.13 0.26
CA SER A 99 -5.52 5.62 -0.13
C SER A 99 -6.60 4.53 -0.18
N PRO A 100 -6.68 3.61 0.80
CA PRO A 100 -7.58 2.44 0.73
C PRO A 100 -9.05 2.82 0.53
N LEU A 101 -9.46 4.00 0.98
CA LEU A 101 -10.82 4.53 0.86
C LEU A 101 -11.01 5.41 -0.41
N ALA A 102 -10.14 5.27 -1.41
CA ALA A 102 -10.23 5.99 -2.69
C ALA A 102 -10.46 7.51 -2.50
N ARG A 103 -9.75 8.13 -1.54
CA ARG A 103 -9.90 9.56 -1.17
C ARG A 103 -11.34 9.96 -0.81
N GLY A 104 -12.10 9.01 -0.25
CA GLY A 104 -13.48 9.23 0.18
C GLY A 104 -14.55 8.79 -0.82
N LYS A 105 -14.21 8.47 -2.08
CA LYS A 105 -15.19 8.02 -3.10
C LYS A 105 -16.03 6.83 -2.67
N VAL A 106 -15.48 5.94 -1.83
CA VAL A 106 -16.18 4.75 -1.33
C VAL A 106 -17.43 5.09 -0.49
N ALA A 107 -17.46 6.27 0.13
CA ALA A 107 -18.57 6.66 1.00
C ALA A 107 -19.88 6.92 0.24
N ASP A 108 -19.76 7.36 -1.02
CA ASP A 108 -20.91 7.73 -1.86
C ASP A 108 -21.22 6.65 -2.93
N ASP A 109 -20.48 5.53 -2.92
CA ASP A 109 -20.73 4.44 -3.86
C ASP A 109 -21.95 3.62 -3.43
N PRO A 110 -23.01 3.54 -4.26
CA PRO A 110 -24.26 2.87 -3.89
C PRO A 110 -24.09 1.37 -3.68
N ILE A 111 -23.18 0.71 -4.42
CA ILE A 111 -22.93 -0.72 -4.29
C ILE A 111 -22.22 -1.01 -2.96
N ILE A 112 -21.20 -0.23 -2.63
CA ILE A 112 -20.49 -0.36 -1.35
C ILE A 112 -21.43 -0.05 -0.18
N THR A 113 -22.26 1.00 -0.31
CA THR A 113 -23.22 1.40 0.71
C THR A 113 -24.26 0.30 0.97
N GLU A 114 -24.80 -0.32 -0.07
CA GLU A 114 -25.75 -1.44 0.05
C GLU A 114 -25.13 -2.62 0.80
N GLN A 115 -23.93 -3.04 0.41
CA GLN A 115 -23.25 -4.15 1.09
C GLN A 115 -22.86 -3.81 2.53
N ALA A 116 -22.44 -2.59 2.79
CA ALA A 116 -22.13 -2.12 4.15
C ALA A 116 -23.38 -2.16 5.06
N GLN A 117 -24.51 -1.66 4.58
CA GLN A 117 -25.79 -1.72 5.31
C GLN A 117 -26.21 -3.16 5.61
N ARG A 118 -26.09 -4.07 4.65
CA ARG A 118 -26.41 -5.49 4.83
C ARG A 118 -25.56 -6.15 5.93
N LEU A 119 -24.31 -5.70 6.07
CA LEU A 119 -23.36 -6.20 7.08
C LEU A 119 -23.35 -5.36 8.36
N GLU A 120 -24.30 -4.44 8.55
CA GLU A 120 -24.34 -3.52 9.69
C GLU A 120 -23.00 -2.79 9.91
N ALA A 121 -22.42 -2.27 8.82
CA ALA A 121 -21.15 -1.58 8.80
C ALA A 121 -21.25 -0.24 8.07
N THR A 122 -20.23 0.59 8.18
CA THR A 122 -20.07 1.75 7.30
C THR A 122 -19.31 1.36 6.03
N PRO A 123 -19.44 2.12 4.92
CA PRO A 123 -18.66 1.91 3.71
C PRO A 123 -17.14 1.84 3.98
N ALA A 124 -16.63 2.72 4.84
CA ALA A 124 -15.22 2.71 5.22
C ALA A 124 -14.81 1.42 5.92
N GLN A 125 -15.61 0.95 6.88
CA GLN A 125 -15.36 -0.30 7.59
C GLN A 125 -15.39 -1.51 6.67
N LEU A 126 -16.35 -1.57 5.73
CA LEU A 126 -16.44 -2.65 4.75
C LEU A 126 -15.19 -2.69 3.85
N VAL A 127 -14.78 -1.54 3.32
CA VAL A 127 -13.60 -1.47 2.44
C VAL A 127 -12.32 -1.85 3.19
N LEU A 128 -12.14 -1.39 4.41
CA LEU A 128 -10.97 -1.76 5.22
C LEU A 128 -10.98 -3.25 5.57
N ALA A 129 -12.15 -3.83 5.88
CA ALA A 129 -12.29 -5.26 6.11
C ALA A 129 -11.96 -6.09 4.84
N TRP A 130 -12.40 -5.64 3.67
CA TRP A 130 -12.06 -6.25 2.39
C TRP A 130 -10.55 -6.27 2.15
N HIS A 131 -9.82 -5.17 2.40
CA HIS A 131 -8.36 -5.13 2.32
C HIS A 131 -7.71 -6.14 3.26
N MET A 132 -8.12 -6.18 4.52
CA MET A 132 -7.54 -7.10 5.51
C MET A 132 -7.74 -8.57 5.13
N LEU A 133 -8.91 -8.94 4.60
CA LEU A 133 -9.15 -10.32 4.11
C LEU A 133 -8.31 -10.68 2.90
N ARG A 134 -7.95 -9.70 2.09
CA ARG A 134 -7.02 -9.87 0.96
C ARG A 134 -5.56 -9.97 1.40
N GLY A 135 -5.26 -9.75 2.68
CA GLY A 135 -3.91 -9.72 3.23
C GLY A 135 -3.17 -8.40 3.02
N ASP A 136 -3.87 -7.33 2.63
CA ASP A 136 -3.27 -6.01 2.51
C ASP A 136 -3.10 -5.36 3.90
N VAL A 137 -1.99 -4.70 4.13
CA VAL A 137 -1.79 -3.82 5.28
C VAL A 137 -2.37 -2.45 4.96
N VAL A 138 -3.24 -1.93 5.83
CA VAL A 138 -3.91 -0.64 5.67
C VAL A 138 -3.65 0.29 6.85
N PHE A 139 -3.45 1.59 6.57
CA PHE A 139 -3.25 2.62 7.60
C PHE A 139 -4.09 3.87 7.26
N PRO A 140 -5.42 3.79 7.43
CA PRO A 140 -6.33 4.86 7.07
C PRO A 140 -6.11 6.09 7.96
N LYS A 141 -5.43 7.10 7.42
CA LYS A 141 -5.10 8.33 8.15
C LYS A 141 -6.35 9.13 8.48
N SER A 142 -6.50 9.54 9.73
CA SER A 142 -7.53 10.49 10.15
C SER A 142 -7.02 11.43 11.24
N MET A 143 -7.59 12.66 11.26
CA MET A 143 -7.44 13.65 12.34
C MET A 143 -8.66 13.70 13.26
N SER A 144 -9.72 12.95 12.94
CA SER A 144 -10.97 12.89 13.72
C SER A 144 -10.97 11.64 14.61
N ALA A 145 -11.13 11.83 15.91
CA ALA A 145 -11.22 10.72 16.87
C ALA A 145 -12.36 9.75 16.52
N SER A 146 -13.51 10.28 16.06
CA SER A 146 -14.65 9.46 15.64
C SER A 146 -14.32 8.58 14.43
N ARG A 147 -13.64 9.11 13.42
CA ARG A 147 -13.22 8.33 12.26
C ARG A 147 -12.12 7.32 12.59
N ILE A 148 -11.24 7.63 13.55
CA ILE A 148 -10.22 6.66 14.01
C ILE A 148 -10.93 5.47 14.66
N ALA A 149 -11.91 5.73 15.54
CA ALA A 149 -12.72 4.68 16.16
C ALA A 149 -13.55 3.89 15.13
N GLU A 150 -14.16 4.57 14.16
CA GLU A 150 -14.88 3.96 13.04
C GLU A 150 -13.97 3.01 12.26
N ASN A 151 -12.80 3.49 11.85
CA ASN A 151 -11.83 2.69 11.10
C ASN A 151 -11.38 1.45 11.90
N ALA A 152 -11.12 1.60 13.19
CA ALA A 152 -10.77 0.47 14.07
C ALA A 152 -11.88 -0.59 14.15
N GLY A 153 -13.16 -0.17 14.06
CA GLY A 153 -14.31 -1.07 14.02
C GLY A 153 -14.34 -2.01 12.81
N SER A 154 -13.54 -1.75 11.78
CA SER A 154 -13.41 -2.66 10.62
C SER A 154 -12.94 -4.07 11.01
N LEU A 155 -12.20 -4.22 12.11
CA LEU A 155 -11.75 -5.52 12.63
C LEU A 155 -12.92 -6.46 12.97
N GLU A 156 -14.06 -5.90 13.43
CA GLU A 156 -15.26 -6.69 13.69
C GLU A 156 -16.02 -7.01 12.39
N VAL A 157 -15.92 -6.15 11.38
CA VAL A 157 -16.53 -6.39 10.07
C VAL A 157 -15.85 -7.53 9.33
N VAL A 158 -14.52 -7.69 9.47
CA VAL A 158 -13.78 -8.83 8.91
C VAL A 158 -14.43 -10.17 9.25
N LYS A 159 -14.93 -10.33 10.47
CA LYS A 159 -15.57 -11.58 10.96
C LYS A 159 -16.94 -11.86 10.32
N ARG A 160 -17.57 -10.83 9.74
CA ARG A 160 -18.92 -10.89 9.15
C ARG A 160 -18.94 -10.81 7.64
N LEU A 161 -17.77 -10.55 7.04
CA LEU A 161 -17.64 -10.38 5.59
C LEU A 161 -17.78 -11.73 4.91
N ASP A 162 -18.85 -11.90 4.13
CA ASP A 162 -19.20 -13.14 3.45
C ASP A 162 -18.76 -13.17 1.99
N GLU A 163 -18.87 -14.33 1.35
CA GLU A 163 -18.49 -14.53 -0.05
C GLU A 163 -19.26 -13.61 -1.02
N GLN A 164 -20.51 -13.29 -0.71
CA GLN A 164 -21.32 -12.39 -1.52
C GLN A 164 -20.70 -10.99 -1.54
N ALA A 165 -20.39 -10.43 -0.37
CA ALA A 165 -19.79 -9.11 -0.27
C ALA A 165 -18.37 -9.11 -0.91
N LEU A 166 -17.58 -10.15 -0.67
CA LEU A 166 -16.26 -10.29 -1.31
C LEU A 166 -16.37 -10.30 -2.85
N SER A 167 -17.28 -11.06 -3.40
CA SER A 167 -17.52 -11.13 -4.85
C SER A 167 -17.92 -9.77 -5.42
N VAL A 168 -18.86 -9.08 -4.74
CA VAL A 168 -19.30 -7.74 -5.16
C VAL A 168 -18.14 -6.74 -5.10
N MET A 169 -17.39 -6.71 -3.99
CA MET A 169 -16.25 -5.81 -3.82
C MET A 169 -15.15 -6.05 -4.87
N ASN A 170 -14.83 -7.31 -5.15
CA ASN A 170 -13.85 -7.66 -6.18
C ASN A 170 -14.31 -7.28 -7.59
N GLY A 171 -15.62 -7.26 -7.84
CA GLY A 171 -16.23 -6.85 -9.10
C GLY A 171 -16.20 -5.34 -9.38
N LEU A 172 -15.79 -4.52 -8.40
CA LEU A 172 -15.73 -3.05 -8.55
C LEU A 172 -14.46 -2.57 -9.28
N ASN A 173 -13.49 -3.46 -9.52
CA ASN A 173 -12.26 -3.09 -10.20
C ASN A 173 -12.54 -2.58 -11.62
N ARG A 174 -11.94 -1.43 -11.96
CA ARG A 174 -12.01 -0.80 -13.28
C ARG A 174 -10.72 -0.07 -13.64
N ASP A 175 -9.64 -0.44 -12.95
CA ASP A 175 -8.28 0.13 -13.10
C ASP A 175 -8.24 1.66 -12.92
N GLU A 176 -9.14 2.19 -12.08
CA GLU A 176 -9.26 3.62 -11.80
C GLU A 176 -8.35 4.04 -10.66
N ARG A 177 -7.32 4.84 -10.98
CA ARG A 177 -6.43 5.45 -9.99
C ARG A 177 -7.03 6.73 -9.39
N CYS A 178 -6.74 6.95 -8.10
CA CYS A 178 -6.97 8.22 -7.42
C CYS A 178 -5.70 9.07 -7.38
N GLY A 179 -4.55 8.45 -7.51
CA GLY A 179 -3.22 9.06 -7.56
C GLY A 179 -2.54 8.90 -8.90
N SER A 180 -1.27 9.27 -8.95
CA SER A 180 -0.43 9.10 -10.13
C SER A 180 0.05 7.65 -10.27
N GLY A 181 0.30 7.22 -11.50
CA GLY A 181 0.94 5.94 -11.77
C GLY A 181 2.44 5.93 -11.40
N PRO A 182 3.04 4.74 -11.25
CA PRO A 182 4.45 4.61 -10.89
C PRO A 182 5.41 5.26 -11.89
N ASP A 183 5.02 5.34 -13.17
CA ASP A 183 5.85 5.88 -14.25
C ASP A 183 5.56 7.37 -14.56
N ASP A 184 4.58 7.98 -13.87
CA ASP A 184 4.10 9.33 -14.17
C ASP A 184 4.74 10.40 -13.28
N ILE A 185 5.33 10.02 -12.14
CA ILE A 185 5.88 10.98 -11.17
C ILE A 185 7.37 11.16 -11.37
N GLU A 186 7.75 12.44 -11.54
CA GLU A 186 9.11 12.95 -11.58
C GLU A 186 9.19 14.19 -10.68
N PHE A 187 9.66 14.02 -9.43
CA PHE A 187 9.88 15.15 -8.53
C PHE A 187 11.18 15.88 -8.89
N GLY A 188 11.13 17.19 -9.05
CA GLY A 188 12.31 18.03 -9.23
C GLY A 188 12.72 18.27 -10.68
N ALA A 189 11.97 17.83 -11.67
CA ALA A 189 12.12 18.35 -13.02
C ALA A 189 11.73 19.84 -12.99
N LYS A 190 12.74 20.73 -12.89
CA LYS A 190 12.51 22.15 -13.12
C LYS A 190 11.97 22.31 -14.54
N LYS A 191 10.75 22.86 -14.65
CA LYS A 191 10.25 23.36 -15.92
C LYS A 191 11.11 24.53 -16.40
#